data_1016254a3b1e6d1fdad79b42f9b56022
#
_entry.id   1016254a3b1e6d1fdad79b42f9b56022
#
_cell.length_a   1.000
_cell.length_b   1.000
_cell.length_c   1.000
_cell.angle_alpha   90.00
_cell.angle_beta   90.00
_cell.angle_gamma   90.00
#
_symmetry.space_group_name_H-M   'P 1'
#
loop_
_entity.id
_entity.type
_entity.pdbx_description
1 polymer ?
#
loop_
_entity_poly.entity_id
_entity_poly.type
_entity_poly.pdbx_seq_one_letter_code
_entity_poly.pdbx_strand_id
1 'polypeptide(L)'
;VGSEMCIRDSIEEYLDTMAPDLKEKLSKWDPSEHQGKDVFDKWQIDAQLRKGMERQVYLPSGGSIVIDRTEAMTTIDVNTGRFIGRGKSLEETVTRCNLEAAEEIARQLRLRDIGGMVMIDFVDMVMPANRDLVLRRLVECLARDRTKHQVAEVTSLGLVQMTRKRIGQGLVEAFSEECPTCHGRGFILHDEPTVSADYDDPYALKGGDPFIKTNKHGRGTDVQVPQGSSPDIKAKLAQIAAAAVAANGTDEDE
;
A
#
# COMPACT_ATOMS: atom_id res chain seq x y z
N VAL A 1 -25.79 -5.68 33.02
CA VAL A 1 -25.41 -6.90 33.78
C VAL A 1 -26.25 -8.10 33.34
N GLY A 2 -27.56 -7.96 33.04
CA GLY A 2 -28.40 -9.06 32.59
C GLY A 2 -28.11 -9.59 31.17
N SER A 3 -27.58 -8.79 30.26
CA SER A 3 -27.37 -9.19 28.86
C SER A 3 -26.14 -10.08 28.65
N GLU A 4 -25.08 -9.92 29.44
CA GLU A 4 -23.85 -10.72 29.30
C GLU A 4 -24.02 -12.17 29.74
N MET A 5 -24.79 -12.39 30.82
CA MET A 5 -25.13 -13.75 31.25
C MET A 5 -25.99 -14.47 30.22
N CYS A 6 -26.98 -13.80 29.63
CA CYS A 6 -27.84 -14.39 28.61
C CYS A 6 -27.06 -14.80 27.34
N ILE A 7 -26.07 -13.98 26.90
CA ILE A 7 -25.23 -14.31 25.73
C ILE A 7 -24.38 -15.54 25.98
N ARG A 8 -23.76 -15.62 27.15
CA ARG A 8 -22.95 -16.78 27.54
C ARG A 8 -23.78 -18.06 27.59
N ASP A 9 -24.89 -18.03 28.28
CA ASP A 9 -25.79 -19.19 28.43
C ASP A 9 -26.27 -19.68 27.06
N SER A 10 -26.60 -18.75 26.14
CA SER A 10 -27.00 -19.09 24.78
C SER A 10 -25.83 -19.72 23.97
N ILE A 11 -24.59 -19.29 24.19
CA ILE A 11 -23.41 -19.87 23.54
C ILE A 11 -23.16 -21.29 24.10
N GLU A 12 -23.26 -21.48 25.41
CA GLU A 12 -23.10 -22.78 26.07
C GLU A 12 -24.14 -23.76 25.54
N GLU A 13 -25.44 -23.38 25.52
CA GLU A 13 -26.53 -24.18 24.99
C GLU A 13 -26.32 -24.54 23.50
N TYR A 14 -25.88 -23.56 22.69
CA TYR A 14 -25.57 -23.79 21.28
C TYR A 14 -24.45 -24.81 21.11
N LEU A 15 -23.36 -24.69 21.88
CA LEU A 15 -22.23 -25.61 21.80
C LEU A 15 -22.62 -27.00 22.26
N ASP A 16 -23.43 -27.11 23.32
CA ASP A 16 -23.95 -28.42 23.81
C ASP A 16 -24.77 -29.15 22.76
N THR A 17 -25.53 -28.40 21.95
CA THR A 17 -26.44 -28.97 20.95
C THR A 17 -25.74 -29.22 19.59
N MET A 18 -24.93 -28.25 19.12
CA MET A 18 -24.46 -28.22 17.75
C MET A 18 -22.97 -28.56 17.59
N ALA A 19 -22.17 -28.38 18.64
CA ALA A 19 -20.71 -28.55 18.54
C ALA A 19 -20.07 -28.90 19.89
N PRO A 20 -20.42 -30.06 20.49
CA PRO A 20 -19.97 -30.46 21.85
C PRO A 20 -18.43 -30.52 21.95
N ASP A 21 -17.73 -30.86 20.86
CA ASP A 21 -16.26 -30.94 20.80
C ASP A 21 -15.58 -29.58 21.03
N LEU A 22 -16.31 -28.47 20.86
CA LEU A 22 -15.77 -27.11 21.08
C LEU A 22 -16.02 -26.61 22.52
N LYS A 23 -16.78 -27.34 23.33
CA LYS A 23 -17.09 -26.91 24.69
C LYS A 23 -15.85 -26.77 25.57
N GLU A 24 -14.86 -27.64 25.40
CA GLU A 24 -13.59 -27.59 26.13
C GLU A 24 -12.78 -26.33 25.80
N LYS A 25 -13.06 -25.67 24.66
CA LYS A 25 -12.41 -24.43 24.23
C LYS A 25 -13.12 -23.17 24.73
N LEU A 26 -14.29 -23.31 25.31
CA LEU A 26 -15.04 -22.19 25.87
C LEU A 26 -14.60 -21.96 27.32
N SER A 27 -14.07 -20.79 27.59
CA SER A 27 -13.72 -20.35 28.93
C SER A 27 -14.24 -18.95 29.22
N LYS A 28 -14.67 -18.74 30.47
CA LYS A 28 -15.03 -17.40 30.91
C LYS A 28 -13.74 -16.59 31.17
N TRP A 29 -13.70 -15.37 30.65
CA TRP A 29 -12.63 -14.45 30.96
C TRP A 29 -12.80 -13.86 32.36
N ASP A 30 -11.79 -13.99 33.22
CA ASP A 30 -11.76 -13.34 34.52
C ASP A 30 -10.59 -12.33 34.53
N PRO A 31 -10.86 -11.00 34.56
CA PRO A 31 -9.84 -9.99 34.64
C PRO A 31 -8.94 -10.13 35.88
N SER A 32 -9.42 -10.70 36.98
CA SER A 32 -8.68 -10.86 38.23
C SER A 32 -7.49 -11.82 38.07
N GLU A 33 -7.62 -12.84 37.23
CA GLU A 33 -6.55 -13.79 36.90
C GLU A 33 -5.50 -13.19 35.94
N HIS A 34 -5.82 -12.05 35.32
CA HIS A 34 -5.03 -11.39 34.29
C HIS A 34 -4.60 -9.96 34.64
N GLN A 35 -4.38 -9.66 35.92
CA GLN A 35 -3.91 -8.35 36.41
C GLN A 35 -4.88 -7.19 36.06
N GLY A 36 -6.18 -7.46 36.01
CA GLY A 36 -7.18 -6.47 35.65
C GLY A 36 -7.30 -6.16 34.15
N LYS A 37 -6.52 -6.86 33.30
CA LYS A 37 -6.57 -6.66 31.85
C LYS A 37 -7.78 -7.34 31.24
N ASP A 38 -8.37 -6.70 30.24
CA ASP A 38 -9.39 -7.34 29.41
C ASP A 38 -8.76 -8.27 28.34
N VAL A 39 -9.59 -8.94 27.54
CA VAL A 39 -9.15 -9.85 26.46
C VAL A 39 -8.33 -9.10 25.39
N PHE A 40 -8.74 -7.89 25.04
CA PHE A 40 -8.08 -7.09 24.01
C PHE A 40 -6.70 -6.66 24.46
N ASP A 41 -6.55 -6.18 25.70
CA ASP A 41 -5.28 -5.79 26.28
C ASP A 41 -4.33 -6.99 26.44
N LYS A 42 -4.86 -8.12 26.93
CA LYS A 42 -4.06 -9.34 27.16
C LYS A 42 -3.42 -9.85 25.88
N TRP A 43 -4.20 -9.91 24.81
CA TRP A 43 -3.77 -10.44 23.53
C TRP A 43 -3.32 -9.36 22.54
N GLN A 44 -3.22 -8.12 22.99
CA GLN A 44 -2.79 -6.96 22.17
C GLN A 44 -3.58 -6.86 20.86
N ILE A 45 -4.88 -7.09 20.92
CA ILE A 45 -5.74 -7.16 19.73
C ILE A 45 -5.77 -5.81 19.00
N ASP A 46 -5.83 -4.69 19.74
CA ASP A 46 -5.80 -3.35 19.15
C ASP A 46 -4.51 -3.07 18.38
N ALA A 47 -3.36 -3.52 18.91
CA ALA A 47 -2.08 -3.39 18.21
C ALA A 47 -2.04 -4.23 16.93
N GLN A 48 -2.63 -5.44 16.97
CA GLN A 48 -2.73 -6.29 15.77
C GLN A 48 -3.68 -5.71 14.73
N LEU A 49 -4.81 -5.12 15.15
CA LEU A 49 -5.74 -4.42 14.25
C LEU A 49 -5.06 -3.23 13.58
N ARG A 50 -4.35 -2.38 14.33
CA ARG A 50 -3.58 -1.26 13.75
C ARG A 50 -2.57 -1.74 12.72
N LYS A 51 -1.79 -2.78 13.06
CA LYS A 51 -0.85 -3.40 12.12
C LYS A 51 -1.56 -3.96 10.88
N GLY A 52 -2.74 -4.55 11.04
CA GLY A 52 -3.56 -5.05 9.94
C GLY A 52 -4.07 -3.96 8.99
N MET A 53 -4.05 -2.68 9.40
CA MET A 53 -4.48 -1.53 8.60
C MET A 53 -3.31 -0.72 8.01
N GLU A 54 -2.05 -1.07 8.33
CA GLU A 54 -0.89 -0.36 7.80
C GLU A 54 -0.84 -0.45 6.27
N ARG A 55 -0.41 0.65 5.64
CA ARG A 55 -0.24 0.74 4.19
C ARG A 55 0.79 -0.25 3.67
N GLN A 56 1.90 -0.42 4.39
CA GLN A 56 3.01 -1.28 4.03
C GLN A 56 3.02 -2.57 4.87
N VAL A 57 3.21 -3.71 4.21
CA VAL A 57 3.33 -5.02 4.84
C VAL A 57 4.66 -5.64 4.46
N TYR A 58 5.47 -6.00 5.47
CA TYR A 58 6.79 -6.59 5.26
C TYR A 58 6.70 -8.09 4.99
N LEU A 59 7.55 -8.55 4.07
CA LEU A 59 7.68 -9.97 3.71
C LEU A 59 8.82 -10.63 4.49
N PRO A 60 8.76 -11.95 4.73
CA PRO A 60 9.81 -12.68 5.45
C PRO A 60 11.20 -12.55 4.83
N SER A 61 11.29 -12.44 3.50
CA SER A 61 12.55 -12.26 2.77
C SER A 61 13.17 -10.87 2.90
N GLY A 62 12.47 -9.91 3.51
CA GLY A 62 12.91 -8.51 3.65
C GLY A 62 12.37 -7.58 2.57
N GLY A 63 11.54 -8.08 1.64
CA GLY A 63 10.72 -7.28 0.75
C GLY A 63 9.50 -6.70 1.46
N SER A 64 8.66 -6.02 0.73
CA SER A 64 7.39 -5.48 1.23
C SER A 64 6.36 -5.34 0.12
N ILE A 65 5.10 -5.34 0.52
CA ILE A 65 4.00 -4.92 -0.34
C ILE A 65 3.41 -3.61 0.17
N VAL A 66 3.00 -2.75 -0.74
CA VAL A 66 2.31 -1.49 -0.45
C VAL A 66 0.91 -1.58 -1.02
N ILE A 67 -0.10 -1.32 -0.20
CA ILE A 67 -1.51 -1.44 -0.58
C ILE A 67 -2.12 -0.06 -0.55
N ASP A 68 -2.49 0.44 -1.73
CA ASP A 68 -3.10 1.74 -1.90
C ASP A 68 -4.50 1.61 -2.53
N ARG A 69 -5.44 2.36 -1.98
CA ARG A 69 -6.77 2.48 -2.55
C ARG A 69 -6.84 3.75 -3.40
N THR A 70 -7.24 3.58 -4.64
CA THR A 70 -7.62 4.69 -5.52
C THR A 70 -9.15 4.81 -5.59
N GLU A 71 -9.65 5.80 -6.32
CA GLU A 71 -11.09 5.97 -6.53
C GLU A 71 -11.75 4.73 -7.15
N ALA A 72 -11.13 4.12 -8.15
CA ALA A 72 -11.71 3.05 -8.95
C ALA A 72 -11.22 1.64 -8.58
N MET A 73 -10.04 1.52 -7.97
CA MET A 73 -9.40 0.22 -7.75
C MET A 73 -8.47 0.24 -6.53
N THR A 74 -8.01 -0.93 -6.14
CA THR A 74 -6.90 -1.07 -5.19
C THR A 74 -5.65 -1.46 -5.97
N THR A 75 -4.54 -0.77 -5.71
CA THR A 75 -3.22 -1.10 -6.26
C THR A 75 -2.36 -1.74 -5.18
N ILE A 76 -1.61 -2.76 -5.56
CA ILE A 76 -0.68 -3.46 -4.67
C ILE A 76 0.67 -3.51 -5.39
N ASP A 77 1.65 -2.81 -4.82
CA ASP A 77 3.03 -2.73 -5.32
C ASP A 77 3.93 -3.67 -4.52
N VAL A 78 4.76 -4.44 -5.20
CA VAL A 78 5.69 -5.40 -4.60
C VAL A 78 7.12 -4.89 -4.70
N ASN A 79 7.78 -4.69 -3.57
CA ASN A 79 9.13 -4.18 -3.46
C ASN A 79 10.07 -5.23 -2.87
N THR A 80 11.22 -5.48 -3.52
CA THR A 80 12.24 -6.41 -3.01
C THR A 80 13.02 -5.86 -1.81
N GLY A 81 12.90 -4.55 -1.54
CA GLY A 81 13.70 -3.88 -0.53
C GLY A 81 15.21 -3.93 -0.85
N ARG A 82 16.02 -3.97 0.21
CA ARG A 82 17.49 -4.07 0.10
C ARG A 82 18.00 -5.51 -0.04
N PHE A 83 17.10 -6.47 -0.18
CA PHE A 83 17.45 -7.88 -0.23
C PHE A 83 17.92 -8.28 -1.63
N ILE A 84 19.17 -7.96 -1.93
CA ILE A 84 19.88 -8.54 -3.07
C ILE A 84 20.42 -9.89 -2.57
N GLY A 85 19.88 -11.00 -3.12
CA GLY A 85 20.16 -12.35 -2.67
C GLY A 85 21.66 -12.63 -2.56
N ARG A 86 22.10 -13.11 -1.41
CA ARG A 86 23.48 -13.55 -1.19
C ARG A 86 23.77 -14.76 -2.08
N GLY A 87 24.52 -14.55 -3.16
CA GLY A 87 25.03 -15.63 -4.03
C GLY A 87 24.01 -16.29 -4.97
N LYS A 88 22.80 -15.76 -5.09
CA LYS A 88 21.76 -16.22 -6.02
C LYS A 88 21.61 -15.26 -7.19
N SER A 89 21.05 -15.76 -8.30
CA SER A 89 20.75 -14.88 -9.43
C SER A 89 19.67 -13.85 -9.03
N LEU A 90 19.70 -12.68 -9.67
CA LEU A 90 18.70 -11.64 -9.46
C LEU A 90 17.28 -12.19 -9.71
N GLU A 91 17.12 -12.91 -10.81
CA GLU A 91 15.85 -13.56 -11.21
C GLU A 91 15.31 -14.51 -10.14
N GLU A 92 16.16 -15.34 -9.51
CA GLU A 92 15.74 -16.23 -8.44
C GLU A 92 15.30 -15.45 -7.19
N THR A 93 16.00 -14.37 -6.86
CA THR A 93 15.67 -13.51 -5.71
C THR A 93 14.32 -12.82 -5.92
N VAL A 94 14.11 -12.26 -7.11
CA VAL A 94 12.86 -11.59 -7.51
C VAL A 94 11.69 -12.60 -7.49
N THR A 95 11.87 -13.75 -8.10
CA THR A 95 10.84 -14.79 -8.15
C THR A 95 10.43 -15.24 -6.75
N ARG A 96 11.39 -15.44 -5.86
CA ARG A 96 11.11 -15.80 -4.46
C ARG A 96 10.34 -14.70 -3.74
N CYS A 97 10.75 -13.44 -3.89
CA CYS A 97 10.03 -12.30 -3.31
C CYS A 97 8.59 -12.25 -3.81
N ASN A 98 8.37 -12.41 -5.12
CA ASN A 98 7.04 -12.42 -5.71
C ASN A 98 6.17 -13.59 -5.24
N LEU A 99 6.75 -14.77 -4.99
CA LEU A 99 6.03 -15.90 -4.41
C LEU A 99 5.57 -15.62 -2.98
N GLU A 100 6.43 -15.04 -2.15
CA GLU A 100 6.07 -14.61 -0.79
C GLU A 100 5.01 -13.49 -0.83
N ALA A 101 5.16 -12.55 -1.77
CA ALA A 101 4.17 -11.49 -1.98
C ALA A 101 2.81 -12.06 -2.40
N ALA A 102 2.75 -13.03 -3.30
CA ALA A 102 1.49 -13.64 -3.74
C ALA A 102 0.73 -14.29 -2.57
N GLU A 103 1.44 -14.96 -1.66
CA GLU A 103 0.85 -15.53 -0.45
C GLU A 103 0.31 -14.44 0.49
N GLU A 104 1.11 -13.39 0.72
CA GLU A 104 0.73 -12.30 1.61
C GLU A 104 -0.42 -11.47 1.02
N ILE A 105 -0.41 -11.19 -0.28
CA ILE A 105 -1.49 -10.49 -0.98
C ILE A 105 -2.82 -11.23 -0.79
N ALA A 106 -2.86 -12.54 -1.03
CA ALA A 106 -4.07 -13.33 -0.81
C ALA A 106 -4.56 -13.28 0.65
N ARG A 107 -3.63 -13.20 1.63
CA ARG A 107 -3.93 -13.03 3.04
C ARG A 107 -4.52 -11.66 3.33
N GLN A 108 -3.91 -10.60 2.80
CA GLN A 108 -4.35 -9.22 2.99
C GLN A 108 -5.71 -8.92 2.32
N LEU A 109 -5.95 -9.48 1.14
CA LEU A 109 -7.25 -9.37 0.47
C LEU A 109 -8.39 -9.92 1.34
N ARG A 110 -8.15 -11.04 2.04
CA ARG A 110 -9.13 -11.63 2.97
C ARG A 110 -9.23 -10.85 4.28
N LEU A 111 -8.10 -10.51 4.89
CA LEU A 111 -8.06 -9.80 6.18
C LEU A 111 -8.76 -8.45 6.12
N ARG A 112 -8.52 -7.69 5.05
CA ARG A 112 -9.07 -6.35 4.87
C ARG A 112 -10.40 -6.33 4.11
N ASP A 113 -10.89 -7.49 3.65
CA ASP A 113 -12.02 -7.65 2.73
C ASP A 113 -11.94 -6.71 1.51
N ILE A 114 -10.75 -6.64 0.90
CA ILE A 114 -10.52 -5.85 -0.31
C ILE A 114 -11.31 -6.47 -1.45
N GLY A 115 -12.17 -5.69 -2.07
CA GLY A 115 -12.98 -6.11 -3.21
C GLY A 115 -13.01 -5.07 -4.32
N GLY A 116 -13.69 -5.41 -5.41
CA GLY A 116 -13.66 -4.64 -6.65
C GLY A 116 -12.47 -5.03 -7.54
N MET A 117 -11.99 -4.08 -8.33
CA MET A 117 -10.80 -4.26 -9.17
C MET A 117 -9.54 -4.12 -8.33
N VAL A 118 -8.61 -5.05 -8.47
CA VAL A 118 -7.30 -5.03 -7.83
C VAL A 118 -6.23 -5.18 -8.91
N MET A 119 -5.27 -4.27 -8.90
CA MET A 119 -4.09 -4.30 -9.76
C MET A 119 -2.87 -4.61 -8.90
N ILE A 120 -2.16 -5.67 -9.24
CA ILE A 120 -0.95 -6.10 -8.54
C ILE A 120 0.25 -5.87 -9.46
N ASP A 121 1.25 -5.17 -8.95
CA ASP A 121 2.52 -4.92 -9.63
C ASP A 121 3.60 -5.79 -8.97
N PHE A 122 3.88 -6.94 -9.58
CA PHE A 122 4.97 -7.82 -9.17
C PHE A 122 6.29 -7.29 -9.73
N VAL A 123 7.37 -7.52 -9.00
CA VAL A 123 8.71 -7.18 -9.51
C VAL A 123 8.97 -7.92 -10.81
N ASP A 124 9.50 -7.23 -11.81
CA ASP A 124 9.73 -7.76 -13.15
C ASP A 124 10.49 -9.08 -13.16
N MET A 125 9.95 -10.06 -13.88
CA MET A 125 10.55 -11.39 -14.10
C MET A 125 10.80 -11.58 -15.58
N VAL A 126 12.04 -11.90 -15.93
CA VAL A 126 12.45 -12.14 -17.32
C VAL A 126 11.87 -13.46 -17.83
N MET A 127 11.94 -14.51 -17.01
CA MET A 127 11.53 -15.87 -17.40
C MET A 127 10.01 -16.05 -17.35
N PRO A 128 9.35 -16.43 -18.48
CA PRO A 128 7.91 -16.70 -18.49
C PRO A 128 7.49 -17.76 -17.47
N ALA A 129 8.31 -18.81 -17.30
CA ALA A 129 8.04 -19.87 -16.33
C ALA A 129 7.95 -19.37 -14.88
N ASN A 130 8.70 -18.32 -14.53
CA ASN A 130 8.64 -17.71 -13.20
C ASN A 130 7.35 -16.89 -13.02
N ARG A 131 6.90 -16.19 -14.07
CA ARG A 131 5.60 -15.48 -14.06
C ARG A 131 4.45 -16.46 -13.86
N ASP A 132 4.44 -17.58 -14.57
CA ASP A 132 3.45 -18.65 -14.42
C ASP A 132 3.47 -19.27 -13.02
N LEU A 133 4.64 -19.41 -12.43
CA LEU A 133 4.81 -19.93 -11.07
C LEU A 133 4.18 -18.99 -10.03
N VAL A 134 4.43 -17.68 -10.15
CA VAL A 134 3.86 -16.65 -9.26
C VAL A 134 2.33 -16.58 -9.41
N LEU A 135 1.82 -16.59 -10.65
CA LEU A 135 0.38 -16.61 -10.91
C LEU A 135 -0.28 -17.84 -10.28
N ARG A 136 0.29 -19.03 -10.49
CA ARG A 136 -0.22 -20.27 -9.88
C ARG A 136 -0.24 -20.19 -8.36
N ARG A 137 0.81 -19.65 -7.74
CA ARG A 137 0.85 -19.45 -6.29
C ARG A 137 -0.25 -18.51 -5.81
N LEU A 138 -0.47 -17.40 -6.49
CA LEU A 138 -1.54 -16.46 -6.16
C LEU A 138 -2.91 -17.13 -6.23
N VAL A 139 -3.21 -17.82 -7.34
CA VAL A 139 -4.48 -18.53 -7.54
C VAL A 139 -4.68 -19.64 -6.49
N GLU A 140 -3.62 -20.40 -6.17
CA GLU A 140 -3.64 -21.45 -5.15
C GLU A 140 -3.96 -20.90 -3.75
N CYS A 141 -3.36 -19.76 -3.39
CA CYS A 141 -3.64 -19.09 -2.13
C CYS A 141 -5.06 -18.49 -2.08
N LEU A 142 -5.56 -17.99 -3.21
CA LEU A 142 -6.93 -17.49 -3.35
C LEU A 142 -7.98 -18.61 -3.37
N ALA A 143 -7.63 -19.83 -3.73
CA ALA A 143 -8.56 -20.97 -3.69
C ALA A 143 -9.12 -21.24 -2.27
N ARG A 144 -8.43 -20.79 -1.22
CA ARG A 144 -8.91 -20.85 0.17
C ARG A 144 -9.88 -19.72 0.51
N ASP A 145 -10.04 -18.75 -0.39
CA ASP A 145 -11.02 -17.67 -0.22
C ASP A 145 -12.38 -18.13 -0.75
N ARG A 146 -13.39 -18.10 0.10
CA ARG A 146 -14.76 -18.45 -0.29
C ARG A 146 -15.44 -17.39 -1.14
N THR A 147 -14.75 -16.27 -1.36
CA THR A 147 -15.27 -15.15 -2.11
C THR A 147 -15.04 -15.36 -3.59
N LYS A 148 -16.05 -15.03 -4.40
CA LYS A 148 -15.92 -15.09 -5.86
C LYS A 148 -14.86 -14.09 -6.35
N HIS A 149 -13.88 -14.60 -7.10
CA HIS A 149 -12.79 -13.82 -7.66
C HIS A 149 -12.44 -14.33 -9.07
N GLN A 150 -11.80 -13.48 -9.85
CA GLN A 150 -11.23 -13.80 -11.15
C GLN A 150 -9.84 -13.17 -11.23
N VAL A 151 -8.87 -13.91 -11.74
CA VAL A 151 -7.48 -13.46 -11.89
C VAL A 151 -7.10 -13.58 -13.35
N ALA A 152 -6.55 -12.51 -13.93
CA ALA A 152 -5.98 -12.51 -15.27
C ALA A 152 -4.52 -12.98 -15.23
N GLU A 153 -3.95 -13.24 -16.42
CA GLU A 153 -2.54 -13.62 -16.56
C GLU A 153 -1.59 -12.52 -16.11
N VAL A 154 -0.38 -12.91 -15.69
CA VAL A 154 0.72 -11.98 -15.43
C VAL A 154 1.24 -11.45 -16.78
N THR A 155 1.21 -10.15 -16.96
CA THR A 155 1.75 -9.50 -18.16
C THR A 155 3.28 -9.62 -18.20
N SER A 156 3.89 -9.31 -19.37
CA SER A 156 5.35 -9.25 -19.51
C SER A 156 6.02 -8.27 -18.57
N LEU A 157 5.27 -7.27 -18.10
CA LEU A 157 5.71 -6.24 -17.15
C LEU A 157 5.36 -6.55 -15.69
N GLY A 158 5.04 -7.79 -15.33
CA GLY A 158 4.74 -8.19 -13.95
C GLY A 158 3.34 -7.85 -13.44
N LEU A 159 2.50 -7.15 -14.23
CA LEU A 159 1.16 -6.73 -13.80
C LEU A 159 0.16 -7.87 -13.82
N VAL A 160 -0.61 -7.98 -12.74
CA VAL A 160 -1.77 -8.87 -12.63
C VAL A 160 -3.01 -8.05 -12.34
N GLN A 161 -4.04 -8.25 -13.15
CA GLN A 161 -5.37 -7.71 -12.92
C GLN A 161 -6.25 -8.79 -12.31
N MET A 162 -6.97 -8.46 -11.24
CA MET A 162 -7.96 -9.34 -10.67
C MET A 162 -9.21 -8.59 -10.22
N THR A 163 -10.31 -9.32 -10.08
CA THR A 163 -11.52 -8.83 -9.45
C THR A 163 -11.91 -9.75 -8.31
N ARG A 164 -12.40 -9.18 -7.22
CA ARG A 164 -12.88 -9.91 -6.05
C ARG A 164 -14.21 -9.32 -5.56
N LYS A 165 -15.18 -10.18 -5.28
CA LYS A 165 -16.43 -9.73 -4.68
C LYS A 165 -16.16 -9.34 -3.22
N ARG A 166 -16.66 -8.17 -2.79
CA ARG A 166 -16.66 -7.78 -1.37
C ARG A 166 -17.79 -8.51 -0.63
N ILE A 167 -17.53 -8.93 0.60
CA ILE A 167 -18.56 -9.61 1.44
C ILE A 167 -19.22 -8.61 2.37
N GLY A 168 -18.46 -7.74 3.01
CA GLY A 168 -18.96 -6.79 3.99
C GLY A 168 -18.27 -5.44 3.91
N GLN A 169 -18.19 -4.76 5.06
CA GLN A 169 -17.40 -3.54 5.21
C GLN A 169 -15.95 -3.95 5.46
N GLY A 170 -15.02 -3.40 4.68
CA GLY A 170 -13.60 -3.69 4.82
C GLY A 170 -13.03 -3.21 6.16
N LEU A 171 -11.98 -3.91 6.64
CA LEU A 171 -11.34 -3.57 7.91
C LEU A 171 -10.91 -2.10 7.96
N VAL A 172 -10.20 -1.63 6.93
CA VAL A 172 -9.71 -0.24 6.88
C VAL A 172 -10.88 0.76 6.86
N GLU A 173 -11.94 0.46 6.13
CA GLU A 173 -13.12 1.33 6.03
C GLU A 173 -13.92 1.42 7.32
N ALA A 174 -13.91 0.34 8.13
CA ALA A 174 -14.58 0.34 9.42
C ALA A 174 -13.89 1.25 10.46
N PHE A 175 -12.58 1.49 10.29
CA PHE A 175 -11.75 2.27 11.22
C PHE A 175 -11.21 3.56 10.60
N SER A 176 -11.70 4.00 9.44
CA SER A 176 -11.23 5.20 8.76
C SER A 176 -12.39 6.11 8.32
N GLU A 177 -12.07 7.36 8.16
CA GLU A 177 -12.91 8.38 7.55
C GLU A 177 -12.16 9.05 6.39
N GLU A 178 -12.89 9.67 5.48
CA GLU A 178 -12.27 10.38 4.37
C GLU A 178 -11.55 11.62 4.88
N CYS A 179 -10.31 11.83 4.42
CA CYS A 179 -9.52 12.99 4.81
C CYS A 179 -10.16 14.28 4.26
N PRO A 180 -10.59 15.23 5.11
CA PRO A 180 -11.26 16.45 4.66
C PRO A 180 -10.34 17.39 3.87
N THR A 181 -9.02 17.21 3.98
CA THR A 181 -8.03 18.08 3.33
C THR A 181 -7.71 17.66 1.91
N CYS A 182 -7.47 16.37 1.69
CA CYS A 182 -7.03 15.88 0.38
C CYS A 182 -8.09 15.03 -0.36
N HIS A 183 -9.21 14.71 0.29
CA HIS A 183 -10.29 13.89 -0.29
C HIS A 183 -9.79 12.62 -0.97
N GLY A 184 -8.87 11.91 -0.33
CA GLY A 184 -8.27 10.67 -0.84
C GLY A 184 -7.13 10.84 -1.83
N ARG A 185 -6.73 12.07 -2.19
CA ARG A 185 -5.64 12.30 -3.16
C ARG A 185 -4.25 11.96 -2.62
N GLY A 186 -4.04 12.05 -1.30
CA GLY A 186 -2.74 11.81 -0.67
C GLY A 186 -1.76 12.99 -0.73
N PHE A 187 -2.14 14.12 -1.35
CA PHE A 187 -1.35 15.34 -1.44
C PHE A 187 -2.26 16.57 -1.40
N ILE A 188 -1.67 17.71 -1.05
CA ILE A 188 -2.34 19.02 -0.99
C ILE A 188 -1.82 19.85 -2.18
N LEU A 189 -2.76 20.45 -2.92
CA LEU A 189 -2.41 21.37 -3.99
C LEU A 189 -2.12 22.74 -3.41
N HIS A 190 -1.07 23.37 -3.90
CA HIS A 190 -0.71 24.76 -3.60
C HIS A 190 -0.80 25.59 -4.89
N ASP A 191 -1.18 26.84 -4.75
CA ASP A 191 -1.28 27.78 -5.89
C ASP A 191 0.10 28.16 -6.44
N GLU A 192 1.16 28.02 -5.60
CA GLU A 192 2.53 28.26 -5.99
C GLU A 192 3.35 26.97 -5.96
N PRO A 193 4.36 26.80 -6.85
CA PRO A 193 5.25 25.66 -6.82
C PRO A 193 6.00 25.59 -5.49
N THR A 194 5.88 24.45 -4.79
CA THR A 194 6.66 24.19 -3.58
C THR A 194 7.78 23.21 -3.94
N VAL A 195 8.98 23.48 -3.44
CA VAL A 195 10.07 22.51 -3.51
C VAL A 195 9.83 21.53 -2.36
N SER A 196 9.53 20.27 -2.68
CA SER A 196 9.45 19.24 -1.66
C SER A 196 10.82 19.06 -1.01
N ALA A 197 10.87 19.17 0.31
CA ALA A 197 12.09 18.89 1.06
C ALA A 197 12.56 17.43 0.92
N ASP A 198 11.64 16.54 0.50
CA ASP A 198 11.87 15.12 0.28
C ASP A 198 12.14 14.78 -1.21
N TYR A 199 12.22 15.78 -2.09
CA TYR A 199 12.62 15.53 -3.47
C TYR A 199 14.09 15.13 -3.49
N ASP A 200 14.34 13.83 -3.49
CA ASP A 200 15.67 13.25 -3.65
C ASP A 200 16.02 13.38 -5.15
N ASP A 201 16.56 14.52 -5.53
CA ASP A 201 17.09 14.71 -6.88
C ASP A 201 18.19 13.64 -7.10
N PRO A 202 18.02 12.69 -8.03
CA PRO A 202 19.01 11.66 -8.28
C PRO A 202 20.37 12.24 -8.72
N TYR A 203 20.41 13.53 -9.08
CA TYR A 203 21.60 14.28 -9.40
C TYR A 203 22.06 15.22 -8.26
N ALA A 204 21.28 15.35 -7.18
CA ALA A 204 21.70 16.10 -6.00
C ALA A 204 22.80 15.35 -5.28
N LEU A 205 23.94 15.99 -5.11
CA LEU A 205 25.04 15.46 -4.30
C LEU A 205 24.56 15.39 -2.83
N LYS A 206 24.51 14.19 -2.27
CA LYS A 206 24.13 13.96 -0.86
C LYS A 206 24.96 14.88 0.04
N GLY A 207 24.32 15.84 0.67
CA GLY A 207 24.88 16.68 1.73
C GLY A 207 25.01 18.17 1.43
N GLY A 208 24.39 18.68 0.36
CA GLY A 208 24.45 20.09 0.05
C GLY A 208 23.18 20.62 -0.62
N ASP A 209 22.94 21.89 -0.44
CA ASP A 209 22.03 22.68 -1.24
C ASP A 209 22.24 22.34 -2.72
N PRO A 210 21.19 22.02 -3.54
CA PRO A 210 21.32 21.60 -4.93
C PRO A 210 22.08 22.61 -5.82
N PHE A 211 22.32 23.81 -5.32
CA PHE A 211 23.09 24.85 -5.99
C PHE A 211 24.55 24.99 -5.52
N ILE A 212 24.99 24.20 -4.51
CA ILE A 212 26.39 24.22 -4.08
C ILE A 212 27.17 23.13 -4.81
N LYS A 213 27.89 23.48 -5.86
CA LYS A 213 28.88 22.60 -6.47
C LYS A 213 30.13 22.52 -5.56
N THR A 214 30.20 21.46 -4.75
CA THR A 214 31.46 21.15 -4.06
C THR A 214 32.45 20.55 -5.07
N ASN A 215 33.54 21.23 -5.34
CA ASN A 215 34.67 20.65 -6.03
C ASN A 215 35.27 19.52 -5.19
N LYS A 216 35.74 18.45 -5.84
CA LYS A 216 36.43 17.30 -5.24
C LYS A 216 37.60 17.65 -4.27
N HIS A 217 37.92 18.92 -4.11
CA HIS A 217 39.01 19.46 -3.31
C HIS A 217 38.54 20.34 -2.14
N GLY A 218 37.24 20.29 -1.75
CA GLY A 218 36.78 20.89 -0.50
C GLY A 218 36.78 22.43 -0.44
N ARG A 219 36.96 23.15 -1.55
CA ARG A 219 36.75 24.60 -1.61
C ARG A 219 35.37 24.88 -2.22
N GLY A 220 34.38 25.18 -1.37
CA GLY A 220 33.10 25.71 -1.78
C GLY A 220 33.28 27.05 -2.48
N THR A 221 32.79 27.19 -3.71
CA THR A 221 32.55 28.48 -4.31
C THR A 221 31.14 28.90 -3.93
N ASP A 222 30.99 29.98 -3.16
CA ASP A 222 29.73 30.63 -2.91
C ASP A 222 29.12 31.08 -4.24
N VAL A 223 28.22 30.27 -4.78
CA VAL A 223 27.35 30.70 -5.87
C VAL A 223 26.14 31.34 -5.24
N GLN A 224 25.96 32.64 -5.40
CA GLN A 224 24.75 33.34 -4.97
C GLN A 224 23.55 32.66 -5.60
N VAL A 225 22.68 32.13 -4.77
CA VAL A 225 21.38 31.56 -5.16
C VAL A 225 20.59 32.68 -5.86
N PRO A 226 20.15 32.51 -7.13
CA PRO A 226 19.30 33.47 -7.76
C PRO A 226 17.99 33.61 -6.95
N GLN A 227 17.77 34.73 -6.35
CA GLN A 227 16.49 35.06 -5.71
C GLN A 227 15.41 35.16 -6.79
N GLY A 228 14.65 34.07 -6.97
CA GLY A 228 13.48 34.02 -7.85
C GLY A 228 13.73 34.40 -9.30
N SER A 229 12.87 33.99 -10.18
CA SER A 229 12.91 34.44 -11.58
C SER A 229 12.82 35.97 -11.63
N SER A 230 13.78 36.63 -12.28
CA SER A 230 13.79 38.07 -12.43
C SER A 230 12.44 38.55 -13.01
N PRO A 231 11.97 39.77 -12.69
CA PRO A 231 10.74 40.31 -13.26
C PRO A 231 10.65 40.19 -14.76
N ASP A 232 11.81 40.31 -15.44
CA ASP A 232 11.95 40.14 -16.89
C ASP A 232 11.65 38.72 -17.39
N ILE A 233 12.03 37.68 -16.63
CA ILE A 233 11.73 36.28 -16.99
C ILE A 233 10.26 36.00 -16.79
N LYS A 234 9.67 36.51 -15.71
CA LYS A 234 8.19 36.38 -15.46
C LYS A 234 7.40 37.09 -16.57
N ALA A 235 7.83 38.27 -16.97
CA ALA A 235 7.23 39.02 -18.09
C ALA A 235 7.31 38.29 -19.43
N LYS A 236 8.47 37.69 -19.75
CA LYS A 236 8.64 36.87 -20.96
C LYS A 236 7.81 35.59 -20.95
N LEU A 237 7.73 34.91 -19.82
CA LEU A 237 6.84 33.73 -19.69
C LEU A 237 5.37 34.09 -19.83
N ALA A 238 4.94 35.22 -19.28
CA ALA A 238 3.58 35.73 -19.46
C ALA A 238 3.28 36.08 -20.94
N GLN A 239 4.24 36.66 -21.66
CA GLN A 239 4.10 36.94 -23.09
C GLN A 239 4.03 35.65 -23.93
N ILE A 240 4.81 34.63 -23.62
CA ILE A 240 4.76 33.32 -24.29
C ILE A 240 3.42 32.64 -24.02
N ALA A 241 2.93 32.67 -22.78
CA ALA A 241 1.62 32.13 -22.44
C ALA A 241 0.49 32.85 -23.17
N ALA A 242 0.52 34.19 -23.23
CA ALA A 242 -0.45 35.01 -23.96
C ALA A 242 -0.43 34.73 -25.48
N ALA A 243 0.77 34.54 -26.06
CA ALA A 243 0.91 34.20 -27.47
C ALA A 243 0.39 32.80 -27.79
N ALA A 244 0.59 31.83 -26.89
CA ALA A 244 0.06 30.47 -27.03
C ALA A 244 -1.47 30.44 -26.95
N VAL A 245 -2.08 31.23 -26.06
CA VAL A 245 -3.54 31.38 -26.00
C VAL A 245 -4.11 32.06 -27.23
N ALA A 246 -3.45 33.09 -27.76
CA ALA A 246 -3.85 33.76 -28.98
C ALA A 246 -3.73 32.87 -30.23
N ALA A 247 -2.73 31.97 -30.26
CA ALA A 247 -2.54 31.02 -31.37
C ALA A 247 -3.59 29.88 -31.37
N ASN A 248 -4.10 29.49 -30.20
CA ASN A 248 -5.15 28.44 -30.08
C ASN A 248 -6.58 28.98 -30.15
N GLY A 249 -6.78 30.29 -30.22
CA GLY A 249 -8.08 30.95 -30.26
C GLY A 249 -8.64 31.22 -31.67
N THR A 250 -8.03 30.74 -32.76
CA THR A 250 -8.42 31.04 -34.15
C THR A 250 -9.04 29.88 -34.93
N ASP A 251 -9.36 28.76 -34.28
CA ASP A 251 -9.95 27.58 -34.96
C ASP A 251 -11.39 27.26 -34.55
N GLU A 252 -12.17 28.23 -34.09
CA GLU A 252 -13.63 28.05 -33.92
C GLU A 252 -14.38 29.16 -34.67
N ASP A 253 -14.38 29.15 -36.02
CA ASP A 253 -15.38 29.75 -36.89
C ASP A 253 -15.08 29.38 -38.36
N GLU A 254 -15.49 28.15 -38.78
CA GLU A 254 -15.96 27.82 -40.13
C GLU A 254 -16.83 26.55 -40.12
#